data_8d146a11acac5993f188d109ff17d53a
#
_entry.id   8d146a11acac5993f188d109ff17d53a
#
_cell.length_a   1.000
_cell.length_b   1.000
_cell.length_c   1.000
_cell.angle_alpha   90.00
_cell.angle_beta   90.00
_cell.angle_gamma   90.00
#
_symmetry.space_group_name_H-M   'P 1'
#
loop_
_entity.id
_entity.type
_entity.pdbx_description
1 polymer ?
#
loop_
_entity_poly.entity_id
_entity_poly.type
_entity_poly.pdbx_seq_one_letter_code
_entity_poly.pdbx_strand_id
1 'polypeptide(L)'
;MIPKTIHYVWVGHNPKSKIIQECIATWKKNLPDFKFVEWNEDTFDMHENKYIEQAYQAKKWAFVSDYIRAQAIYEQGGIYLDTDVRVVSDLTPLLNDRAFIGFENNNYLSAAIFGAEKGHPFMQDILDYYKDRNFEYDVNNQMVGVNSVSVTDMLIDKYGLKIGNKEQMLKEGIHVYPDGVLCNPSADSKSIHLFTGTWMNGKHSFKHKIVTDLKRHINTPKGAGLYAKWIRWDKRNYKN
;
A
#
# COMPACT_ATOMS: atom_id res chain seq x y z
N MET A 1 2.48 19.42 7.02
CA MET A 1 3.39 18.32 7.41
C MET A 1 2.54 17.11 7.79
N ILE A 2 2.87 15.95 7.28
CA ILE A 2 2.16 14.70 7.56
C ILE A 2 2.33 14.30 9.03
N PRO A 3 1.25 13.97 9.77
CA PRO A 3 1.35 13.53 11.18
C PRO A 3 2.12 12.21 11.34
N LYS A 4 2.81 12.04 12.47
CA LYS A 4 3.48 10.78 12.87
C LYS A 4 2.47 9.70 13.29
N THR A 5 1.56 9.34 12.38
CA THR A 5 0.53 8.32 12.62
C THR A 5 0.54 7.31 11.49
N ILE A 6 0.58 6.04 11.85
CA ILE A 6 0.42 4.91 10.92
C ILE A 6 -1.01 4.40 11.04
N HIS A 7 -1.71 4.38 9.93
CA HIS A 7 -3.04 3.79 9.79
C HIS A 7 -2.94 2.46 9.07
N TYR A 8 -3.68 1.46 9.52
CA TYR A 8 -3.82 0.18 8.84
C TYR A 8 -5.22 -0.39 9.08
N VAL A 9 -5.67 -1.23 8.16
CA VAL A 9 -7.02 -1.81 8.21
C VAL A 9 -6.92 -3.31 8.47
N TRP A 10 -7.74 -3.81 9.39
CA TRP A 10 -7.88 -5.25 9.64
C TRP A 10 -9.33 -5.58 9.95
N VAL A 11 -10.07 -6.04 8.96
CA VAL A 11 -11.51 -6.35 9.03
C VAL A 11 -11.76 -7.85 8.79
N GLY A 12 -12.96 -8.33 9.15
CA GLY A 12 -13.40 -9.71 8.99
C GLY A 12 -13.13 -10.60 10.20
N HIS A 13 -12.73 -10.03 11.36
CA HIS A 13 -12.52 -10.72 12.65
C HIS A 13 -11.57 -11.92 12.63
N ASN A 14 -10.79 -12.10 11.55
CA ASN A 14 -9.82 -13.19 11.46
C ASN A 14 -8.56 -12.87 12.27
N PRO A 15 -7.90 -13.86 12.91
CA PRO A 15 -6.63 -13.62 13.56
C PRO A 15 -5.55 -13.23 12.54
N LYS A 16 -4.72 -12.26 12.91
CA LYS A 16 -3.56 -11.87 12.08
C LYS A 16 -2.58 -13.04 11.98
N SER A 17 -2.26 -13.45 10.77
CA SER A 17 -1.28 -14.51 10.53
C SER A 17 0.12 -14.12 11.04
N LYS A 18 1.01 -15.10 11.22
CA LYS A 18 2.39 -14.86 11.70
C LYS A 18 3.13 -13.83 10.83
N ILE A 19 2.98 -13.91 9.51
CA ILE A 19 3.64 -12.98 8.58
C ILE A 19 3.15 -11.54 8.78
N ILE A 20 1.86 -11.34 9.00
CA ILE A 20 1.27 -10.02 9.28
C ILE A 20 1.78 -9.48 10.62
N GLN A 21 1.80 -10.30 11.66
CA GLN A 21 2.34 -9.91 12.96
C GLN A 21 3.81 -9.50 12.89
N GLU A 22 4.62 -10.21 12.10
CA GLU A 22 6.03 -9.86 11.85
C GLU A 22 6.18 -8.54 11.08
N CYS A 23 5.31 -8.24 10.09
CA CYS A 23 5.31 -6.95 9.42
C CYS A 23 5.02 -5.83 10.41
N ILE A 24 3.96 -5.94 11.20
CA ILE A 24 3.60 -4.95 12.24
C ILE A 24 4.73 -4.78 13.27
N ALA A 25 5.42 -5.85 13.64
CA ALA A 25 6.57 -5.77 14.55
C ALA A 25 7.71 -4.93 13.95
N THR A 26 7.92 -4.95 12.62
CA THR A 26 8.92 -4.07 11.98
C THR A 26 8.54 -2.60 12.06
N TRP A 27 7.25 -2.27 12.02
CA TRP A 27 6.78 -0.88 12.17
C TRP A 27 7.11 -0.34 13.55
N LYS A 28 6.72 -1.07 14.61
CA LYS A 28 7.00 -0.70 16.01
C LYS A 28 8.49 -0.55 16.29
N LYS A 29 9.32 -1.39 15.65
CA LYS A 29 10.78 -1.34 15.79
C LYS A 29 11.40 -0.12 15.12
N ASN A 30 10.99 0.21 13.89
CA ASN A 30 11.63 1.24 13.08
C ASN A 30 10.97 2.63 13.21
N LEU A 31 9.77 2.69 13.83
CA LEU A 31 8.96 3.90 14.00
C LEU A 31 8.50 4.03 15.46
N PRO A 32 9.42 4.05 16.45
CA PRO A 32 9.04 4.02 17.87
C PRO A 32 8.23 5.24 18.33
N ASP A 33 8.37 6.38 17.63
CA ASP A 33 7.69 7.65 17.96
C ASP A 33 6.38 7.85 17.20
N PHE A 34 5.94 6.86 16.43
CA PHE A 34 4.69 6.94 15.69
C PHE A 34 3.53 6.36 16.49
N LYS A 35 2.35 6.99 16.34
CA LYS A 35 1.08 6.42 16.78
C LYS A 35 0.63 5.38 15.75
N PHE A 36 0.08 4.25 16.22
CA PHE A 36 -0.51 3.21 15.37
C PHE A 36 -2.01 3.15 15.58
N VAL A 37 -2.78 3.25 14.51
CA VAL A 37 -4.25 3.23 14.50
C VAL A 37 -4.72 2.07 13.64
N GLU A 38 -5.35 1.09 14.27
CA GLU A 38 -6.03 -0.01 13.60
C GLU A 38 -7.47 0.40 13.30
N TRP A 39 -7.88 0.23 12.05
CA TRP A 39 -9.25 0.42 11.60
C TRP A 39 -9.90 -0.94 11.40
N ASN A 40 -11.02 -1.16 12.05
CA ASN A 40 -11.79 -2.40 12.04
C ASN A 40 -13.28 -2.10 12.30
N GLU A 41 -14.07 -3.12 12.52
CA GLU A 41 -15.52 -3.02 12.75
C GLU A 41 -15.90 -2.23 14.01
N ASP A 42 -15.00 -2.13 14.99
CA ASP A 42 -15.25 -1.37 16.22
C ASP A 42 -14.94 0.13 16.06
N THR A 43 -14.15 0.49 15.04
CA THR A 43 -13.59 1.84 14.85
C THR A 43 -14.07 2.51 13.57
N PHE A 44 -14.78 1.80 12.71
CA PHE A 44 -15.31 2.30 11.45
C PHE A 44 -16.72 1.79 11.18
N ASP A 45 -17.61 2.68 10.71
CA ASP A 45 -18.97 2.29 10.32
C ASP A 45 -18.97 1.62 8.93
N MET A 46 -19.21 0.31 8.89
CA MET A 46 -19.28 -0.46 7.65
C MET A 46 -20.52 -0.14 6.79
N HIS A 47 -21.41 0.74 7.27
CA HIS A 47 -22.56 1.28 6.53
C HIS A 47 -22.35 2.72 6.06
N GLU A 48 -21.14 3.27 6.19
CA GLU A 48 -20.77 4.65 5.81
C GLU A 48 -21.24 5.03 4.40
N ASN A 49 -21.11 4.11 3.46
CA ASN A 49 -21.66 4.24 2.12
C ASN A 49 -21.96 2.87 1.49
N LYS A 50 -22.71 2.90 0.37
CA LYS A 50 -23.18 1.71 -0.32
C LYS A 50 -22.03 0.80 -0.81
N TYR A 51 -20.92 1.37 -1.25
CA TYR A 51 -19.77 0.59 -1.73
C TYR A 51 -19.17 -0.25 -0.62
N ILE A 52 -18.90 0.36 0.54
CA ILE A 52 -18.34 -0.36 1.70
C ILE A 52 -19.30 -1.44 2.17
N GLU A 53 -20.58 -1.07 2.37
CA GLU A 53 -21.59 -2.03 2.87
C GLU A 53 -21.64 -3.28 2.00
N GLN A 54 -21.71 -3.10 0.67
CA GLN A 54 -21.75 -4.21 -0.28
C GLN A 54 -20.46 -5.02 -0.29
N ALA A 55 -19.28 -4.37 -0.25
CA ALA A 55 -17.99 -5.04 -0.20
C ALA A 55 -17.83 -5.85 1.10
N TYR A 56 -18.29 -5.29 2.23
CA TYR A 56 -18.25 -5.94 3.53
C TYR A 56 -19.16 -7.16 3.57
N GLN A 57 -20.42 -7.03 3.10
CA GLN A 57 -21.38 -8.16 2.98
C GLN A 57 -20.84 -9.27 2.08
N ALA A 58 -20.13 -8.90 1.01
CA ALA A 58 -19.46 -9.84 0.09
C ALA A 58 -18.17 -10.45 0.69
N LYS A 59 -17.74 -10.04 1.90
CA LYS A 59 -16.49 -10.45 2.56
C LYS A 59 -15.25 -10.16 1.71
N LYS A 60 -15.26 -9.04 0.98
CA LYS A 60 -14.15 -8.59 0.13
C LYS A 60 -13.31 -7.54 0.86
N TRP A 61 -12.58 -8.00 1.87
CA TRP A 61 -11.88 -7.16 2.84
C TRP A 61 -10.88 -6.16 2.23
N ALA A 62 -10.20 -6.53 1.14
CA ALA A 62 -9.29 -5.61 0.45
C ALA A 62 -10.03 -4.38 -0.10
N PHE A 63 -11.23 -4.59 -0.67
CA PHE A 63 -12.04 -3.49 -1.22
C PHE A 63 -12.64 -2.61 -0.11
N VAL A 64 -12.98 -3.20 1.03
CA VAL A 64 -13.35 -2.43 2.23
C VAL A 64 -12.19 -1.55 2.67
N SER A 65 -10.97 -2.10 2.70
CA SER A 65 -9.78 -1.35 3.09
C SER A 65 -9.42 -0.24 2.11
N ASP A 66 -9.81 -0.34 0.83
CA ASP A 66 -9.52 0.68 -0.19
C ASP A 66 -10.20 2.02 0.08
N TYR A 67 -11.40 1.98 0.65
CA TYR A 67 -12.08 3.19 1.09
C TYR A 67 -11.56 3.67 2.45
N ILE A 68 -11.50 2.78 3.45
CA ILE A 68 -11.13 3.14 4.82
C ILE A 68 -9.74 3.80 4.86
N ARG A 69 -8.77 3.30 4.05
CA ARG A 69 -7.43 3.89 3.99
C ARG A 69 -7.43 5.35 3.52
N ALA A 70 -8.27 5.66 2.54
CA ALA A 70 -8.39 7.02 2.03
C ALA A 70 -9.06 7.95 3.04
N GLN A 71 -10.15 7.49 3.67
CA GLN A 71 -10.86 8.27 4.69
C GLN A 71 -10.00 8.52 5.93
N ALA A 72 -9.30 7.51 6.42
CA ALA A 72 -8.39 7.65 7.56
C ALA A 72 -7.34 8.75 7.34
N ILE A 73 -6.72 8.76 6.15
CA ILE A 73 -5.73 9.77 5.81
C ILE A 73 -6.37 11.13 5.54
N TYR A 74 -7.53 11.18 4.90
CA TYR A 74 -8.25 12.44 4.69
C TYR A 74 -8.61 13.13 6.01
N GLU A 75 -9.17 12.37 6.95
CA GLU A 75 -9.66 12.91 8.22
C GLU A 75 -8.56 13.25 9.22
N GLN A 76 -7.50 12.44 9.26
CA GLN A 76 -6.48 12.54 10.31
C GLN A 76 -5.09 12.92 9.79
N GLY A 77 -4.84 12.79 8.49
CA GLY A 77 -3.48 12.80 7.94
C GLY A 77 -2.69 11.58 8.42
N GLY A 78 -1.44 11.44 7.98
CA GLY A 78 -0.57 10.35 8.39
C GLY A 78 -0.16 9.45 7.22
N ILE A 79 0.28 8.26 7.54
CA ILE A 79 0.74 7.25 6.58
C ILE A 79 -0.15 6.02 6.69
N TYR A 80 -0.64 5.52 5.58
CA TYR A 80 -1.30 4.23 5.48
C TYR A 80 -0.28 3.13 5.13
N LEU A 81 -0.41 1.98 5.78
CA LEU A 81 0.34 0.77 5.45
C LEU A 81 -0.61 -0.42 5.32
N ASP A 82 -0.51 -1.16 4.21
CA ASP A 82 -1.08 -2.51 4.15
C ASP A 82 -0.38 -3.41 5.17
N THR A 83 -1.13 -4.34 5.76
CA THR A 83 -0.65 -5.16 6.87
C THR A 83 0.49 -6.11 6.51
N ASP A 84 0.72 -6.34 5.22
CA ASP A 84 1.85 -7.12 4.68
C ASP A 84 3.00 -6.26 4.13
N VAL A 85 3.03 -4.97 4.48
CA VAL A 85 4.18 -4.09 4.24
C VAL A 85 5.17 -4.20 5.40
N ARG A 86 6.45 -4.44 5.10
CA ARG A 86 7.55 -4.36 6.07
C ARG A 86 8.18 -2.98 6.04
N VAL A 87 8.41 -2.38 7.19
CA VAL A 87 9.21 -1.16 7.30
C VAL A 87 10.65 -1.57 7.63
N VAL A 88 11.61 -1.12 6.85
CA VAL A 88 13.03 -1.48 6.95
C VAL A 88 13.93 -0.29 7.27
N SER A 89 13.36 0.93 7.27
CA SER A 89 14.04 2.18 7.61
C SER A 89 13.04 3.19 8.16
N ASP A 90 13.53 4.27 8.77
CA ASP A 90 12.73 5.37 9.28
C ASP A 90 11.92 6.05 8.14
N LEU A 91 10.63 6.28 8.39
CA LEU A 91 9.71 6.99 7.47
C LEU A 91 9.61 8.49 7.77
N THR A 92 10.24 9.00 8.82
CA THR A 92 10.18 10.42 9.20
C THR A 92 10.53 11.38 8.04
N PRO A 93 11.50 11.09 7.15
CA PRO A 93 11.80 11.97 6.02
C PRO A 93 10.61 12.19 5.06
N LEU A 94 9.69 11.22 4.94
CA LEU A 94 8.50 11.32 4.08
C LEU A 94 7.44 12.30 4.65
N LEU A 95 7.51 12.62 5.93
CA LEU A 95 6.54 13.52 6.58
C LEU A 95 6.68 14.98 6.14
N ASN A 96 7.77 15.33 5.45
CA ASN A 96 8.00 16.66 4.89
C ASN A 96 7.21 16.92 3.59
N ASP A 97 6.75 15.86 2.93
CA ASP A 97 5.88 15.98 1.76
C ASP A 97 4.47 16.43 2.19
N ARG A 98 3.71 17.06 1.29
CA ARG A 98 2.28 17.31 1.51
C ARG A 98 1.45 16.04 1.33
N ALA A 99 1.83 15.25 0.32
CA ALA A 99 1.38 13.89 0.13
C ALA A 99 2.48 13.09 -0.57
N PHE A 100 2.50 11.76 -0.37
CA PHE A 100 3.39 10.89 -1.10
C PHE A 100 2.74 9.55 -1.44
N ILE A 101 3.24 8.94 -2.51
CA ILE A 101 2.91 7.58 -2.95
C ILE A 101 4.12 7.02 -3.71
N GLY A 102 4.20 5.72 -3.95
CA GLY A 102 5.28 5.11 -4.72
C GLY A 102 4.78 4.27 -5.88
N PHE A 103 5.64 4.03 -6.85
CA PHE A 103 5.40 3.04 -7.89
C PHE A 103 5.43 1.62 -7.30
N GLU A 104 4.59 0.74 -7.86
CA GLU A 104 4.67 -0.71 -7.68
C GLU A 104 5.55 -1.34 -8.76
N ASN A 105 5.44 -0.81 -9.97
CA ASN A 105 6.16 -1.21 -11.17
C ASN A 105 6.21 -0.05 -12.17
N ASN A 106 6.63 -0.30 -13.42
CA ASN A 106 6.74 0.76 -14.42
C ASN A 106 5.41 1.41 -14.82
N ASN A 107 4.28 0.77 -14.58
CA ASN A 107 2.98 1.19 -15.10
C ASN A 107 2.01 1.64 -14.00
N TYR A 108 2.15 1.13 -12.78
CA TYR A 108 1.18 1.33 -11.71
C TYR A 108 1.81 1.82 -10.42
N LEU A 109 1.04 2.60 -9.67
CA LEU A 109 1.36 3.01 -8.32
C LEU A 109 0.95 1.94 -7.31
N SER A 110 1.63 1.91 -6.18
CA SER A 110 1.33 1.02 -5.06
C SER A 110 0.39 1.71 -4.08
N ALA A 111 -0.82 1.18 -3.93
CA ALA A 111 -1.74 1.63 -2.89
C ALA A 111 -1.45 1.01 -1.50
N ALA A 112 -0.39 0.20 -1.39
CA ALA A 112 -0.03 -0.47 -0.13
C ALA A 112 0.67 0.45 0.88
N ILE A 113 1.26 1.55 0.41
CA ILE A 113 1.85 2.60 1.25
C ILE A 113 1.71 3.96 0.57
N PHE A 114 1.12 4.89 1.28
CA PHE A 114 1.04 6.30 0.91
C PHE A 114 0.77 7.14 2.16
N GLY A 115 0.94 8.45 2.06
CA GLY A 115 0.63 9.36 3.15
C GLY A 115 0.24 10.73 2.64
N ALA A 116 -0.49 11.48 3.47
CA ALA A 116 -0.83 12.86 3.18
C ALA A 116 -1.11 13.69 4.44
N GLU A 117 -1.08 14.99 4.28
CA GLU A 117 -1.63 15.94 5.27
C GLU A 117 -3.15 15.72 5.37
N LYS A 118 -3.70 16.03 6.53
CA LYS A 118 -5.16 16.04 6.74
C LYS A 118 -5.86 16.95 5.71
N GLY A 119 -6.95 16.44 5.10
CA GLY A 119 -7.75 17.18 4.13
C GLY A 119 -7.08 17.38 2.77
N HIS A 120 -6.05 16.58 2.43
CA HIS A 120 -5.36 16.70 1.15
C HIS A 120 -6.29 16.38 -0.03
N PRO A 121 -6.31 17.19 -1.13
CA PRO A 121 -7.23 16.99 -2.27
C PRO A 121 -7.14 15.61 -2.91
N PHE A 122 -5.96 15.03 -2.98
CA PHE A 122 -5.77 13.68 -3.52
C PHE A 122 -6.59 12.63 -2.75
N MET A 123 -6.68 12.72 -1.42
CA MET A 123 -7.50 11.80 -0.63
C MET A 123 -8.99 12.05 -0.84
N GLN A 124 -9.40 13.32 -0.98
CA GLN A 124 -10.78 13.67 -1.33
C GLN A 124 -11.19 13.06 -2.69
N ASP A 125 -10.32 13.17 -3.70
CA ASP A 125 -10.58 12.59 -5.01
C ASP A 125 -10.76 11.06 -4.97
N ILE A 126 -10.00 10.36 -4.12
CA ILE A 126 -10.19 8.92 -3.90
C ILE A 126 -11.56 8.64 -3.26
N LEU A 127 -11.96 9.42 -2.25
CA LEU A 127 -13.25 9.27 -1.60
C LEU A 127 -14.41 9.56 -2.57
N ASP A 128 -14.29 10.62 -3.37
CA ASP A 128 -15.28 10.97 -4.40
C ASP A 128 -15.43 9.87 -5.46
N TYR A 129 -14.35 9.17 -5.79
CA TYR A 129 -14.40 8.00 -6.69
C TYR A 129 -15.30 6.89 -6.16
N TYR A 130 -15.40 6.70 -4.84
CA TYR A 130 -16.23 5.64 -4.24
C TYR A 130 -17.64 6.10 -3.87
N LYS A 131 -17.90 7.41 -3.76
CA LYS A 131 -19.11 8.00 -3.18
C LYS A 131 -20.41 7.44 -3.74
N ASP A 132 -20.52 7.37 -5.06
CA ASP A 132 -21.75 6.97 -5.77
C ASP A 132 -21.62 5.61 -6.47
N ARG A 133 -20.55 4.85 -6.14
CA ARG A 133 -20.31 3.54 -6.76
C ARG A 133 -21.04 2.43 -6.05
N ASN A 134 -21.51 1.46 -6.84
CA ASN A 134 -21.81 0.13 -6.35
C ASN A 134 -20.53 -0.69 -6.31
N PHE A 135 -20.45 -1.59 -5.34
CA PHE A 135 -19.40 -2.60 -5.34
C PHE A 135 -19.73 -3.67 -6.39
N GLU A 136 -18.89 -3.80 -7.39
CA GLU A 136 -18.95 -4.83 -8.41
C GLU A 136 -17.71 -5.70 -8.34
N TYR A 137 -17.92 -7.03 -8.20
CA TYR A 137 -16.83 -7.99 -8.18
C TYR A 137 -17.03 -9.02 -9.29
N ASP A 138 -16.17 -8.97 -10.30
CA ASP A 138 -16.12 -9.97 -11.34
C ASP A 138 -15.13 -11.08 -10.95
N VAL A 139 -15.66 -12.29 -10.74
CA VAL A 139 -14.84 -13.49 -10.37
C VAL A 139 -13.87 -13.86 -11.48
N ASN A 140 -14.21 -13.55 -12.75
CA ASN A 140 -13.41 -13.87 -13.93
C ASN A 140 -12.38 -12.78 -14.26
N ASN A 141 -12.60 -11.57 -13.79
CA ASN A 141 -11.70 -10.43 -13.98
C ASN A 141 -11.41 -9.74 -12.65
N GLN A 142 -10.58 -10.36 -11.83
CA GLN A 142 -10.18 -9.87 -10.50
C GLN A 142 -9.41 -8.53 -10.55
N MET A 143 -9.01 -8.08 -11.74
CA MET A 143 -8.33 -6.78 -11.93
C MET A 143 -9.30 -5.61 -12.05
N VAL A 144 -10.60 -5.85 -12.23
CA VAL A 144 -11.60 -4.78 -12.26
C VAL A 144 -11.78 -4.21 -10.86
N GLY A 145 -11.52 -2.92 -10.71
CA GLY A 145 -11.62 -2.22 -9.42
C GLY A 145 -10.39 -2.33 -8.52
N VAL A 146 -9.26 -2.85 -9.02
CA VAL A 146 -8.00 -2.82 -8.26
C VAL A 146 -7.56 -1.37 -8.03
N ASN A 147 -7.39 -1.00 -6.78
CA ASN A 147 -7.09 0.36 -6.35
C ASN A 147 -5.83 0.95 -7.02
N SER A 148 -4.79 0.13 -7.26
CA SER A 148 -3.57 0.57 -7.94
C SER A 148 -3.83 1.12 -9.34
N VAL A 149 -4.78 0.55 -10.09
CA VAL A 149 -5.15 1.02 -11.44
C VAL A 149 -5.90 2.35 -11.32
N SER A 150 -6.99 2.40 -10.56
CA SER A 150 -7.83 3.59 -10.45
C SER A 150 -7.09 4.80 -9.86
N VAL A 151 -6.20 4.56 -8.88
CA VAL A 151 -5.36 5.63 -8.30
C VAL A 151 -4.32 6.10 -9.31
N THR A 152 -3.72 5.21 -10.10
CA THR A 152 -2.77 5.59 -11.15
C THR A 152 -3.43 6.45 -12.22
N ASP A 153 -4.58 6.02 -12.75
CA ASP A 153 -5.34 6.75 -13.75
C ASP A 153 -5.77 8.13 -13.23
N MET A 154 -6.26 8.19 -12.00
CA MET A 154 -6.62 9.46 -11.35
C MET A 154 -5.44 10.43 -11.27
N LEU A 155 -4.24 9.95 -10.90
CA LEU A 155 -3.06 10.80 -10.81
C LEU A 155 -2.53 11.21 -12.18
N ILE A 156 -2.70 10.40 -13.21
CA ILE A 156 -2.42 10.78 -14.61
C ILE A 156 -3.35 11.93 -15.04
N ASP A 157 -4.64 11.74 -14.86
CA ASP A 157 -5.66 12.66 -15.40
C ASP A 157 -5.69 14.00 -14.66
N LYS A 158 -5.64 13.99 -13.32
CA LYS A 158 -5.81 15.20 -12.50
C LYS A 158 -4.49 15.87 -12.12
N TYR A 159 -3.44 15.09 -11.83
CA TYR A 159 -2.24 15.60 -11.19
C TYR A 159 -0.99 15.60 -12.08
N GLY A 160 -1.08 15.01 -13.28
CA GLY A 160 -0.02 15.04 -14.28
C GLY A 160 1.08 13.99 -14.09
N LEU A 161 0.75 12.85 -13.45
CA LEU A 161 1.64 11.71 -13.33
C LEU A 161 2.12 11.22 -14.69
N LYS A 162 3.41 10.96 -14.80
CA LYS A 162 4.01 10.26 -15.95
C LYS A 162 4.44 8.87 -15.48
N ILE A 163 3.94 7.82 -16.13
CA ILE A 163 4.36 6.44 -15.85
C ILE A 163 5.84 6.22 -16.19
N GLY A 164 6.45 5.18 -15.66
CA GLY A 164 7.85 4.83 -15.99
C GLY A 164 8.76 4.72 -14.76
N ASN A 165 8.21 4.60 -13.55
CA ASN A 165 8.93 4.31 -12.31
C ASN A 165 10.06 5.33 -12.00
N LYS A 166 9.75 6.61 -12.16
CA LYS A 166 10.67 7.72 -11.89
C LYS A 166 10.11 8.62 -10.79
N GLU A 167 11.01 9.14 -9.97
CA GLU A 167 10.69 10.14 -8.97
C GLU A 167 10.10 11.40 -9.62
N GLN A 168 9.01 11.92 -9.08
CA GLN A 168 8.29 13.07 -9.60
C GLN A 168 7.63 13.86 -8.48
N MET A 169 7.55 15.18 -8.66
CA MET A 169 6.67 16.04 -7.88
C MET A 169 5.49 16.45 -8.76
N LEU A 170 4.27 16.11 -8.32
CA LEU A 170 3.05 16.41 -9.04
C LEU A 170 2.37 17.67 -8.50
N LYS A 171 1.23 18.05 -9.12
CA LYS A 171 0.36 19.12 -8.59
C LYS A 171 -0.03 18.81 -7.15
N GLU A 172 -0.40 19.85 -6.39
CA GLU A 172 -0.74 19.78 -4.98
C GLU A 172 0.37 19.24 -4.06
N GLY A 173 1.61 19.15 -4.54
CA GLY A 173 2.75 18.67 -3.76
C GLY A 173 2.75 17.17 -3.47
N ILE A 174 2.19 16.38 -4.37
CA ILE A 174 2.25 14.91 -4.29
C ILE A 174 3.62 14.44 -4.76
N HIS A 175 4.42 13.88 -3.88
CA HIS A 175 5.72 13.29 -4.20
C HIS A 175 5.54 11.82 -4.57
N VAL A 176 5.92 11.46 -5.79
CA VAL A 176 5.88 10.08 -6.28
C VAL A 176 7.27 9.49 -6.27
N TYR A 177 7.45 8.42 -5.48
CA TYR A 177 8.73 7.73 -5.34
C TYR A 177 8.84 6.54 -6.31
N PRO A 178 10.08 6.19 -6.76
CA PRO A 178 10.33 4.93 -7.46
C PRO A 178 9.95 3.72 -6.60
N ASP A 179 9.64 2.60 -7.26
CA ASP A 179 9.21 1.34 -6.62
C ASP A 179 10.21 0.81 -5.58
N GLY A 180 11.50 1.04 -5.81
CA GLY A 180 12.56 0.63 -4.91
C GLY A 180 12.62 1.39 -3.58
N VAL A 181 11.86 2.50 -3.42
CA VAL A 181 11.82 3.25 -2.16
C VAL A 181 10.74 2.71 -1.23
N LEU A 182 9.53 2.46 -1.75
CA LEU A 182 8.37 2.15 -0.91
C LEU A 182 7.81 0.73 -1.10
N CYS A 183 8.04 0.07 -2.24
CA CYS A 183 7.37 -1.18 -2.59
C CYS A 183 8.31 -2.36 -2.77
N ASN A 184 9.36 -2.22 -3.58
CA ASN A 184 10.25 -3.31 -3.93
C ASN A 184 11.62 -3.20 -3.23
N PRO A 185 12.31 -4.33 -2.97
CA PRO A 185 13.63 -4.29 -2.34
C PRO A 185 14.68 -3.54 -3.16
N SER A 186 15.35 -2.57 -2.55
CA SER A 186 16.51 -1.83 -3.08
C SER A 186 17.41 -1.36 -1.94
N ALA A 187 18.53 -0.72 -2.25
CA ALA A 187 19.38 -0.10 -1.25
C ALA A 187 18.74 1.16 -0.61
N ASP A 188 17.75 1.74 -1.29
CA ASP A 188 17.04 2.95 -0.85
C ASP A 188 15.70 2.63 -0.16
N SER A 189 15.37 1.33 0.02
CA SER A 189 14.09 0.91 0.58
C SER A 189 13.85 1.46 1.97
N LYS A 190 12.70 2.11 2.13
CA LYS A 190 12.10 2.47 3.41
C LYS A 190 11.10 1.39 3.84
N SER A 191 10.40 0.82 2.88
CA SER A 191 9.47 -0.29 3.09
C SER A 191 9.53 -1.30 1.95
N ILE A 192 8.95 -2.48 2.18
CA ILE A 192 8.90 -3.59 1.22
C ILE A 192 7.52 -4.23 1.32
N HIS A 193 6.79 -4.25 0.21
CA HIS A 193 5.51 -4.95 0.11
C HIS A 193 5.75 -6.43 -0.19
N LEU A 194 5.17 -7.31 0.63
CA LEU A 194 5.36 -8.76 0.50
C LEU A 194 4.47 -9.39 -0.56
N PHE A 195 3.36 -8.72 -0.93
CA PHE A 195 2.37 -9.23 -1.87
C PHE A 195 1.83 -10.60 -1.44
N THR A 196 1.40 -10.72 -0.18
CA THR A 196 0.87 -11.98 0.35
C THR A 196 -0.41 -12.44 -0.35
N GLY A 197 -1.14 -11.51 -0.98
CA GLY A 197 -2.31 -11.78 -1.80
C GLY A 197 -3.43 -12.53 -1.05
N THR A 198 -3.60 -12.28 0.23
CA THR A 198 -4.61 -12.93 1.08
C THR A 198 -6.04 -12.73 0.60
N TRP A 199 -6.26 -11.73 -0.27
CA TRP A 199 -7.56 -11.40 -0.87
C TRP A 199 -7.83 -12.14 -2.20
N MET A 200 -6.81 -12.76 -2.79
CA MET A 200 -6.92 -13.47 -4.07
C MET A 200 -7.44 -14.89 -3.87
N ASN A 201 -8.47 -15.27 -4.65
CA ASN A 201 -8.95 -16.64 -4.71
C ASN A 201 -7.98 -17.47 -5.57
N GLY A 202 -6.97 -18.09 -4.98
CA GLY A 202 -6.05 -18.95 -5.71
C GLY A 202 -4.83 -19.37 -4.91
N LYS A 203 -4.21 -20.49 -5.31
CA LYS A 203 -2.94 -20.93 -4.73
C LYS A 203 -1.81 -20.14 -5.39
N HIS A 204 -1.08 -19.37 -4.62
CA HIS A 204 0.16 -18.76 -5.09
C HIS A 204 1.11 -19.82 -5.64
N SER A 205 1.81 -19.48 -6.73
CA SER A 205 2.83 -20.37 -7.30
C SER A 205 3.95 -20.63 -6.27
N PHE A 206 4.62 -21.76 -6.39
CA PHE A 206 5.75 -22.10 -5.53
C PHE A 206 6.84 -20.99 -5.55
N LYS A 207 7.11 -20.44 -6.74
CA LYS A 207 8.04 -19.31 -6.90
C LYS A 207 7.61 -18.08 -6.10
N HIS A 208 6.32 -17.75 -6.12
CA HIS A 208 5.79 -16.62 -5.34
C HIS A 208 6.02 -16.82 -3.83
N LYS A 209 5.77 -18.03 -3.32
CA LYS A 209 5.99 -18.35 -1.91
C LYS A 209 7.45 -18.18 -1.50
N ILE A 210 8.41 -18.65 -2.34
CA ILE A 210 9.85 -18.48 -2.09
C ILE A 210 10.22 -16.99 -2.06
N VAL A 211 9.78 -16.22 -3.05
CA VAL A 211 10.06 -14.78 -3.12
C VAL A 211 9.50 -14.03 -1.91
N THR A 212 8.27 -14.33 -1.52
CA THR A 212 7.64 -13.75 -0.32
C THR A 212 8.40 -14.12 0.94
N ASP A 213 8.80 -15.38 1.10
CA ASP A 213 9.57 -15.83 2.26
C ASP A 213 10.95 -15.18 2.33
N LEU A 214 11.65 -15.03 1.21
CA LEU A 214 12.92 -14.30 1.16
C LEU A 214 12.74 -12.83 1.53
N LYS A 215 11.74 -12.14 0.96
CA LYS A 215 11.42 -10.75 1.31
C LYS A 215 11.11 -10.57 2.80
N ARG A 216 10.42 -11.56 3.40
CA ARG A 216 10.05 -11.57 4.82
C ARG A 216 11.24 -11.44 5.77
N HIS A 217 12.42 -11.89 5.36
CA HIS A 217 13.63 -11.83 6.18
C HIS A 217 14.48 -10.58 5.97
N ILE A 218 14.09 -9.68 5.07
CA ILE A 218 14.78 -8.42 4.85
C ILE A 218 14.40 -7.41 5.95
N ASN A 219 15.38 -6.97 6.73
CA ASN A 219 15.16 -6.09 7.89
C ASN A 219 15.90 -4.75 7.78
N THR A 220 16.67 -4.54 6.72
CA THR A 220 17.46 -3.31 6.51
C THR A 220 17.55 -2.96 5.02
N PRO A 221 17.76 -1.67 4.68
CA PRO A 221 17.99 -1.25 3.29
C PRO A 221 19.20 -1.96 2.65
N LYS A 222 20.27 -2.19 3.43
CA LYS A 222 21.45 -2.96 2.96
C LYS A 222 21.07 -4.38 2.53
N GLY A 223 20.28 -5.08 3.35
CA GLY A 223 19.75 -6.40 3.02
C GLY A 223 18.84 -6.38 1.78
N ALA A 224 17.99 -5.36 1.66
CA ALA A 224 17.16 -5.16 0.47
C ALA A 224 17.98 -4.95 -0.80
N GLY A 225 19.07 -4.14 -0.71
CA GLY A 225 20.00 -3.92 -1.82
C GLY A 225 20.72 -5.20 -2.26
N LEU A 226 21.13 -6.06 -1.31
CA LEU A 226 21.76 -7.35 -1.62
C LEU A 226 20.76 -8.30 -2.31
N TYR A 227 19.55 -8.39 -1.80
CA TYR A 227 18.45 -9.15 -2.42
C TYR A 227 18.16 -8.66 -3.86
N ALA A 228 18.08 -7.35 -4.07
CA ALA A 228 17.84 -6.77 -5.39
C ALA A 228 18.96 -7.10 -6.38
N LYS A 229 20.22 -7.09 -5.94
CA LYS A 229 21.38 -7.50 -6.76
C LYS A 229 21.31 -8.99 -7.11
N TRP A 230 20.96 -9.84 -6.16
CA TRP A 230 20.82 -11.28 -6.37
C TRP A 230 19.71 -11.62 -7.38
N ILE A 231 18.52 -11.01 -7.26
CA ILE A 231 17.43 -11.20 -8.23
C ILE A 231 17.79 -10.73 -9.65
N ARG A 232 18.53 -9.60 -9.77
CA ARG A 232 19.00 -9.13 -11.09
C ARG A 232 20.04 -10.06 -11.70
N TRP A 233 20.91 -10.65 -10.89
CA TRP A 233 21.89 -11.64 -11.31
C TRP A 233 21.19 -12.91 -11.80
N ASP A 234 20.23 -13.44 -11.05
CA ASP A 234 19.42 -14.60 -11.39
C ASP A 234 18.73 -14.42 -12.75
N LYS A 235 18.00 -13.28 -12.92
CA LYS A 235 17.31 -12.98 -14.18
C LYS A 235 18.25 -12.89 -15.41
N ARG A 236 19.52 -12.57 -15.24
CA ARG A 236 20.49 -12.51 -16.34
C ARG A 236 21.03 -13.85 -16.72
N ASN A 237 21.17 -14.77 -15.76
CA ASN A 237 21.79 -16.08 -15.98
C ASN A 237 20.78 -17.18 -16.37
N TYR A 238 19.47 -16.95 -16.20
CA TYR A 238 18.42 -17.92 -16.60
C TYR A 238 17.63 -17.48 -17.84
N LYS A 239 18.12 -16.49 -18.61
CA LYS A 239 17.55 -16.10 -19.91
C LYS A 239 18.29 -16.71 -21.10
N ASN A 240 19.11 -17.74 -20.88
CA ASN A 240 19.73 -18.57 -21.93
C ASN A 240 19.10 -19.96 -21.95
#